data_49b99fc9c4910d0919fd4000e82c31d0
#
_entry.id   49b99fc9c4910d0919fd4000e82c31d0
#
_cell.length_a   1.000
_cell.length_b   1.000
_cell.length_c   1.000
_cell.angle_alpha   90.00
_cell.angle_beta   90.00
_cell.angle_gamma   90.00
#
_symmetry.space_group_name_H-M   'P 1'
#
loop_
_entity.id
_entity.type
_entity.pdbx_description
1 polymer ?
#
loop_
_entity_poly.entity_id
_entity_poly.type
_entity_poly.pdbx_seq_one_letter_code
_entity_poly.pdbx_strand_id
1 'polypeptide(L)'
;MTKLGVLLPTRGLLMTDGPPTNINEIIDMAEAVEASAIDSVWVGDSLTAKPRLEPFAALSAIAARTKNIRLGTAVLLSSLRHPVQLAHVATTVDLISEGRLVLGMGVGGAFNEAQRQEWHNVGVDPRKRAGRFEESLKIFKPLTRGETVTFSGKHFDVKDISIKPVSPQNNGVPVLVAAHGRSKLERQYERVLLGDGIISISDFPDEYEMALKKVSQYCDQKGTPFKNLEKSFYMTVNIGDKKEKLTEEADRFLKLYYGMNIWQERWGPWGTPEEVLTRIKSYENVGAETIIVRFASFDQARQLELFLNEVVAYL
;
A
#
# COMPACT_ATOMS: atom_id res chain seq x y z
N MET A 1 -12.38 3.19 -16.78
CA MET A 1 -12.32 4.28 -15.77
C MET A 1 -11.36 3.82 -14.68
N THR A 2 -10.39 4.63 -14.34
CA THR A 2 -9.39 4.31 -13.30
C THR A 2 -10.06 4.30 -11.93
N LYS A 3 -9.75 3.29 -11.12
CA LYS A 3 -10.23 3.17 -9.74
C LYS A 3 -9.46 4.12 -8.83
N LEU A 4 -10.13 4.67 -7.85
CA LEU A 4 -9.51 5.55 -6.85
C LEU A 4 -9.44 4.89 -5.48
N GLY A 5 -8.41 5.23 -4.74
CA GLY A 5 -8.24 4.85 -3.35
C GLY A 5 -7.73 6.01 -2.49
N VAL A 6 -8.01 5.98 -1.20
CA VAL A 6 -7.47 6.93 -0.23
C VAL A 6 -6.63 6.21 0.81
N LEU A 7 -5.41 6.71 1.05
CA LEU A 7 -4.58 6.25 2.16
C LEU A 7 -5.00 6.98 3.45
N LEU A 8 -5.55 6.22 4.38
CA LEU A 8 -6.00 6.73 5.67
C LEU A 8 -4.82 7.12 6.59
N PRO A 9 -4.97 8.11 7.47
CA PRO A 9 -3.88 8.71 8.23
C PRO A 9 -3.46 7.90 9.47
N THR A 10 -3.31 6.59 9.36
CA THR A 10 -2.92 5.71 10.49
C THR A 10 -1.60 6.08 11.17
N ARG A 11 -0.71 6.82 10.47
CA ARG A 11 0.46 7.46 11.04
C ARG A 11 0.21 8.94 11.37
N GLY A 12 -0.55 9.64 10.53
CA GLY A 12 -0.84 11.07 10.72
C GLY A 12 -1.40 11.37 12.11
N LEU A 13 -2.31 10.55 12.60
CA LEU A 13 -2.89 10.65 13.93
C LEU A 13 -1.87 10.57 15.09
N LEU A 14 -0.69 9.97 14.85
CA LEU A 14 0.37 9.80 15.83
C LEU A 14 1.53 10.80 15.66
N MET A 15 1.37 11.78 14.76
CA MET A 15 2.39 12.81 14.47
C MET A 15 2.19 14.09 15.28
N THR A 16 1.30 14.08 16.26
CA THR A 16 1.03 15.18 17.19
C THR A 16 1.74 14.97 18.52
N ASP A 17 1.94 16.05 19.27
CA ASP A 17 2.45 15.97 20.64
C ASP A 17 1.35 15.39 21.56
N GLY A 18 1.63 14.25 22.18
CA GLY A 18 0.71 13.54 23.07
C GLY A 18 -0.06 12.37 22.39
N PRO A 19 -0.93 11.70 23.14
CA PRO A 19 -1.74 10.61 22.62
C PRO A 19 -2.76 11.14 21.60
N PRO A 20 -3.12 10.35 20.57
CA PRO A 20 -4.12 10.74 19.60
C PRO A 20 -5.47 10.95 20.30
N THR A 21 -6.11 12.05 20.00
CA THR A 21 -7.39 12.45 20.63
C THR A 21 -8.61 11.84 19.96
N ASN A 22 -8.49 11.46 18.66
CA ASN A 22 -9.58 10.88 17.90
C ASN A 22 -9.07 9.79 16.94
N ILE A 23 -8.99 8.55 17.39
CA ILE A 23 -8.65 7.40 16.54
C ILE A 23 -9.79 7.07 15.57
N ASN A 24 -11.03 7.47 15.90
CA ASN A 24 -12.18 7.21 15.02
C ASN A 24 -12.12 7.98 13.71
N GLU A 25 -11.27 9.00 13.59
CA GLU A 25 -11.09 9.75 12.32
C GLU A 25 -10.83 8.82 11.14
N ILE A 26 -10.07 7.74 11.31
CA ILE A 26 -9.85 6.77 10.21
C ILE A 26 -11.13 6.01 9.84
N ILE A 27 -12.02 5.76 10.81
CA ILE A 27 -13.31 5.11 10.57
C ILE A 27 -14.25 6.08 9.87
N ASP A 28 -14.35 7.31 10.37
CA ASP A 28 -15.20 8.37 9.79
C ASP A 28 -14.79 8.67 8.34
N MET A 29 -13.47 8.74 8.07
CA MET A 29 -12.95 8.88 6.70
C MET A 29 -13.29 7.67 5.82
N ALA A 30 -13.18 6.45 6.34
CA ALA A 30 -13.52 5.24 5.59
C ALA A 30 -15.03 5.18 5.26
N GLU A 31 -15.90 5.59 6.18
CA GLU A 31 -17.34 5.69 5.95
C GLU A 31 -17.67 6.80 4.92
N ALA A 32 -16.96 7.93 4.95
CA ALA A 32 -17.11 8.97 3.93
C ALA A 32 -16.69 8.47 2.53
N VAL A 33 -15.62 7.68 2.45
CA VAL A 33 -15.19 7.02 1.21
C VAL A 33 -16.24 5.99 0.76
N GLU A 34 -16.78 5.16 1.66
CA GLU A 34 -17.87 4.21 1.36
C GLU A 34 -19.10 4.88 0.75
N ALA A 35 -19.42 6.09 1.22
CA ALA A 35 -20.56 6.88 0.73
C ALA A 35 -20.27 7.64 -0.59
N SER A 36 -19.06 7.53 -1.12
CA SER A 36 -18.60 8.26 -2.31
C SER A 36 -18.42 7.36 -3.53
N ALA A 37 -17.88 7.90 -4.63
CA ALA A 37 -17.48 7.15 -5.82
C ALA A 37 -16.04 6.60 -5.77
N ILE A 38 -15.39 6.61 -4.60
CA ILE A 38 -14.04 6.04 -4.42
C ILE A 38 -14.14 4.55 -4.15
N ASP A 39 -13.24 3.78 -4.75
CA ASP A 39 -13.30 2.31 -4.77
C ASP A 39 -12.64 1.64 -3.55
N SER A 40 -11.73 2.33 -2.86
CA SER A 40 -10.89 1.67 -1.85
C SER A 40 -10.28 2.60 -0.81
N VAL A 41 -10.00 2.04 0.38
CA VAL A 41 -9.18 2.68 1.41
C VAL A 41 -7.95 1.85 1.70
N TRP A 42 -6.86 2.53 2.06
CA TRP A 42 -5.56 1.92 2.24
C TRP A 42 -4.90 2.36 3.54
N VAL A 43 -4.10 1.49 4.13
CA VAL A 43 -3.31 1.81 5.33
C VAL A 43 -1.84 1.45 5.12
N GLY A 44 -0.94 2.17 5.78
CA GLY A 44 0.49 1.84 5.75
C GLY A 44 0.90 0.88 6.85
N ASP A 45 2.14 0.37 6.78
CA ASP A 45 2.75 -0.49 7.79
C ASP A 45 4.15 -0.01 8.20
N SER A 46 4.45 -0.09 9.45
CA SER A 46 5.76 0.00 10.10
C SER A 46 5.55 -0.33 11.57
N LEU A 47 6.42 -1.09 12.16
CA LEU A 47 6.27 -1.53 13.54
C LEU A 47 6.74 -0.46 14.54
N THR A 48 7.99 0.01 14.37
CA THR A 48 8.63 0.95 15.31
C THR A 48 9.30 2.14 14.65
N ALA A 49 9.82 1.99 13.42
CA ALA A 49 10.57 3.05 12.74
C ALA A 49 9.70 4.26 12.35
N LYS A 50 8.43 4.00 12.06
CA LYS A 50 7.43 5.00 11.69
C LYS A 50 6.11 4.64 12.36
N PRO A 51 5.97 4.88 13.68
CA PRO A 51 4.82 4.44 14.47
C PRO A 51 3.49 4.79 13.82
N ARG A 52 2.55 3.83 13.82
CA ARG A 52 1.20 3.94 13.28
C ARG A 52 0.29 2.89 13.89
N LEU A 53 -1.01 2.97 13.60
CA LEU A 53 -1.90 1.89 13.97
C LEU A 53 -1.51 0.61 13.21
N GLU A 54 -1.67 -0.54 13.87
CA GLU A 54 -1.40 -1.84 13.26
C GLU A 54 -2.37 -2.06 12.09
N PRO A 55 -1.87 -2.42 10.89
CA PRO A 55 -2.69 -2.39 9.67
C PRO A 55 -3.88 -3.36 9.69
N PHE A 56 -3.72 -4.58 10.19
CA PHE A 56 -4.82 -5.55 10.21
C PHE A 56 -5.87 -5.21 11.26
N ALA A 57 -5.46 -4.68 12.43
CA ALA A 57 -6.39 -4.20 13.44
C ALA A 57 -7.21 -3.03 12.92
N ALA A 58 -6.57 -2.06 12.24
CA ALA A 58 -7.27 -0.93 11.63
C ALA A 58 -8.22 -1.39 10.51
N LEU A 59 -7.77 -2.26 9.60
CA LEU A 59 -8.59 -2.78 8.51
C LEU A 59 -9.76 -3.63 9.01
N SER A 60 -9.61 -4.39 10.11
CA SER A 60 -10.70 -5.15 10.72
C SER A 60 -11.81 -4.21 11.25
N ALA A 61 -11.42 -3.11 11.91
CA ALA A 61 -12.38 -2.13 12.38
C ALA A 61 -13.13 -1.44 11.23
N ILE A 62 -12.41 -1.07 10.16
CA ILE A 62 -13.00 -0.49 8.95
C ILE A 62 -13.91 -1.50 8.24
N ALA A 63 -13.49 -2.77 8.13
CA ALA A 63 -14.27 -3.84 7.52
C ALA A 63 -15.65 -4.01 8.17
N ALA A 64 -15.71 -3.90 9.49
CA ALA A 64 -16.95 -4.00 10.27
C ALA A 64 -17.91 -2.79 10.08
N ARG A 65 -17.40 -1.67 9.55
CA ARG A 65 -18.16 -0.42 9.34
C ARG A 65 -18.49 -0.13 7.88
N THR A 66 -17.92 -0.89 6.95
CA THR A 66 -18.07 -0.72 5.50
C THR A 66 -18.54 -2.02 4.85
N LYS A 67 -19.13 -1.95 3.65
CA LYS A 67 -19.67 -3.13 2.95
C LYS A 67 -19.15 -3.31 1.53
N ASN A 68 -18.76 -2.24 0.83
CA ASN A 68 -18.47 -2.28 -0.60
C ASN A 68 -17.02 -1.95 -0.94
N ILE A 69 -16.42 -0.95 -0.28
CA ILE A 69 -15.06 -0.50 -0.61
C ILE A 69 -14.02 -1.58 -0.34
N ARG A 70 -13.03 -1.68 -1.24
CA ARG A 70 -11.84 -2.52 -1.03
C ARG A 70 -10.98 -1.97 0.10
N LEU A 71 -10.33 -2.86 0.80
CA LEU A 71 -9.48 -2.57 1.96
C LEU A 71 -8.05 -2.98 1.63
N GLY A 72 -7.11 -2.04 1.66
CA GLY A 72 -5.76 -2.31 1.20
C GLY A 72 -4.64 -1.91 2.13
N THR A 73 -3.45 -2.44 1.87
CA THR A 73 -2.20 -1.96 2.48
C THR A 73 -1.29 -1.31 1.44
N ALA A 74 -0.72 -0.14 1.73
CA ALA A 74 0.20 0.55 0.83
C ALA A 74 1.43 1.11 1.59
N VAL A 75 2.43 0.24 1.87
CA VAL A 75 2.50 -1.20 1.67
C VAL A 75 2.77 -1.91 3.00
N LEU A 76 2.38 -3.19 3.09
CA LEU A 76 2.69 -4.06 4.21
C LEU A 76 4.15 -4.53 4.13
N LEU A 77 4.86 -4.54 5.26
CA LEU A 77 6.22 -5.07 5.40
C LEU A 77 6.15 -6.55 5.82
N SER A 78 5.76 -7.42 4.90
CA SER A 78 5.48 -8.83 5.21
C SER A 78 6.67 -9.56 5.85
N SER A 79 7.90 -9.18 5.50
CA SER A 79 9.13 -9.79 6.05
C SER A 79 9.36 -9.51 7.54
N LEU A 80 8.64 -8.57 8.17
CA LEU A 80 8.64 -8.38 9.63
C LEU A 80 7.83 -9.46 10.36
N ARG A 81 7.04 -10.26 9.64
CA ARG A 81 6.10 -11.25 10.19
C ARG A 81 6.45 -12.67 9.73
N HIS A 82 5.98 -13.66 10.48
CA HIS A 82 6.02 -15.05 10.00
C HIS A 82 4.89 -15.30 8.99
N PRO A 83 5.15 -15.91 7.80
CA PRO A 83 4.17 -16.04 6.73
C PRO A 83 2.90 -16.82 7.10
N VAL A 84 2.99 -17.79 8.02
CA VAL A 84 1.83 -18.55 8.51
C VAL A 84 0.91 -17.66 9.34
N GLN A 85 1.47 -16.90 10.29
CA GLN A 85 0.69 -15.94 11.10
C GLN A 85 0.10 -14.84 10.21
N LEU A 86 0.88 -14.36 9.24
CA LEU A 86 0.42 -13.37 8.28
C LEU A 86 -0.75 -13.89 7.45
N ALA A 87 -0.67 -15.12 6.93
CA ALA A 87 -1.77 -15.74 6.18
C ALA A 87 -3.04 -15.90 7.03
N HIS A 88 -2.88 -16.33 8.28
CA HIS A 88 -4.02 -16.52 9.19
C HIS A 88 -4.74 -15.19 9.50
N VAL A 89 -4.01 -14.13 9.85
CA VAL A 89 -4.64 -12.83 10.13
C VAL A 89 -5.24 -12.21 8.85
N ALA A 90 -4.56 -12.32 7.72
CA ALA A 90 -5.05 -11.79 6.45
C ALA A 90 -6.35 -12.47 6.01
N THR A 91 -6.44 -13.82 6.07
CA THR A 91 -7.67 -14.54 5.74
C THR A 91 -8.81 -14.24 6.71
N THR A 92 -8.49 -13.96 7.99
CA THR A 92 -9.49 -13.53 8.97
C THR A 92 -10.08 -12.17 8.60
N VAL A 93 -9.24 -11.18 8.29
CA VAL A 93 -9.70 -9.85 7.85
C VAL A 93 -10.46 -9.92 6.52
N ASP A 94 -9.98 -10.78 5.60
CA ASP A 94 -10.63 -10.97 4.31
C ASP A 94 -12.02 -11.60 4.47
N LEU A 95 -12.18 -12.54 5.40
CA LEU A 95 -13.49 -13.10 5.75
C LEU A 95 -14.41 -12.06 6.40
N ILE A 96 -13.92 -11.27 7.38
CA ILE A 96 -14.69 -10.19 8.01
C ILE A 96 -15.16 -9.19 6.96
N SER A 97 -14.33 -8.89 5.98
CA SER A 97 -14.63 -7.96 4.90
C SER A 97 -15.40 -8.59 3.71
N GLU A 98 -15.76 -9.88 3.78
CA GLU A 98 -16.46 -10.58 2.70
C GLU A 98 -15.68 -10.55 1.36
N GLY A 99 -14.35 -10.73 1.42
CA GLY A 99 -13.50 -10.81 0.23
C GLY A 99 -13.06 -9.47 -0.36
N ARG A 100 -13.02 -8.41 0.44
CA ARG A 100 -12.60 -7.07 -0.01
C ARG A 100 -11.13 -6.73 0.24
N LEU A 101 -10.37 -7.60 0.91
CA LEU A 101 -8.97 -7.34 1.26
C LEU A 101 -8.06 -7.46 0.03
N VAL A 102 -7.10 -6.54 -0.09
CA VAL A 102 -5.96 -6.59 -1.03
C VAL A 102 -4.69 -6.14 -0.31
N LEU A 103 -3.58 -6.83 -0.50
CA LEU A 103 -2.35 -6.50 0.21
C LEU A 103 -1.29 -5.96 -0.76
N GLY A 104 -1.10 -4.65 -0.77
CA GLY A 104 0.14 -4.09 -1.31
C GLY A 104 1.29 -4.43 -0.38
N MET A 105 2.27 -5.19 -0.86
CA MET A 105 3.40 -5.67 -0.05
C MET A 105 4.74 -5.20 -0.59
N GLY A 106 5.65 -4.84 0.30
CA GLY A 106 6.99 -4.39 -0.05
C GLY A 106 8.09 -5.07 0.77
N VAL A 107 9.28 -5.10 0.18
CA VAL A 107 10.50 -5.61 0.87
C VAL A 107 10.85 -4.77 2.10
N GLY A 108 10.43 -3.51 2.13
CA GLY A 108 10.78 -2.55 3.17
C GLY A 108 12.16 -1.93 3.05
N GLY A 109 12.34 -0.79 3.72
CA GLY A 109 13.59 -0.05 3.76
C GLY A 109 14.49 -0.45 4.93
N ALA A 110 15.78 -0.14 4.82
CA ALA A 110 16.76 -0.21 5.90
C ALA A 110 17.80 0.92 5.74
N PHE A 111 17.31 2.12 5.36
CA PHE A 111 18.12 3.25 4.95
C PHE A 111 18.70 4.02 6.13
N ASN A 112 17.98 4.04 7.25
CA ASN A 112 18.42 4.72 8.48
C ASN A 112 18.43 3.78 9.69
N GLU A 113 18.94 4.27 10.81
CA GLU A 113 19.10 3.46 12.01
C GLU A 113 17.77 2.96 12.57
N ALA A 114 16.74 3.82 12.64
CA ALA A 114 15.43 3.42 13.14
C ALA A 114 14.84 2.26 12.34
N GLN A 115 14.99 2.28 11.01
CA GLN A 115 14.55 1.18 10.16
C GLN A 115 15.38 -0.09 10.38
N ARG A 116 16.71 0.02 10.51
CA ARG A 116 17.54 -1.16 10.81
C ARG A 116 17.19 -1.77 12.16
N GLN A 117 16.97 -0.92 13.17
CA GLN A 117 16.55 -1.35 14.50
C GLN A 117 15.17 -2.03 14.49
N GLU A 118 14.22 -1.54 13.68
CA GLU A 118 12.92 -2.18 13.49
C GLU A 118 13.05 -3.66 13.07
N TRP A 119 13.95 -3.96 12.13
CA TRP A 119 14.25 -5.34 11.71
C TRP A 119 14.88 -6.16 12.82
N HIS A 120 15.87 -5.60 13.52
CA HIS A 120 16.54 -6.30 14.61
C HIS A 120 15.61 -6.62 15.77
N ASN A 121 14.67 -5.73 16.11
CA ASN A 121 13.70 -5.92 17.18
C ASN A 121 12.75 -7.11 16.95
N VAL A 122 12.59 -7.55 15.71
CA VAL A 122 11.81 -8.75 15.35
C VAL A 122 12.70 -9.94 14.95
N GLY A 123 13.99 -9.88 15.28
CA GLY A 123 14.94 -10.97 15.01
C GLY A 123 15.30 -11.16 13.54
N VAL A 124 15.14 -10.13 12.71
CA VAL A 124 15.41 -10.18 11.26
C VAL A 124 16.64 -9.36 10.91
N ASP A 125 17.63 -10.00 10.29
CA ASP A 125 18.73 -9.28 9.64
C ASP A 125 18.19 -8.51 8.42
N PRO A 126 18.29 -7.16 8.40
CA PRO A 126 17.75 -6.34 7.30
C PRO A 126 18.36 -6.68 5.94
N ARG A 127 19.55 -7.29 5.88
CA ARG A 127 20.17 -7.75 4.61
C ARG A 127 19.42 -8.93 4.00
N LYS A 128 18.70 -9.70 4.82
CA LYS A 128 17.94 -10.90 4.41
C LYS A 128 16.48 -10.59 4.01
N ARG A 129 16.01 -9.34 4.20
CA ARG A 129 14.60 -8.96 4.03
C ARG A 129 14.01 -9.29 2.65
N ALA A 130 14.80 -9.18 1.57
CA ALA A 130 14.33 -9.47 0.22
C ALA A 130 14.09 -10.97 -0.02
N GLY A 131 15.02 -11.84 0.43
CA GLY A 131 14.84 -13.28 0.35
C GLY A 131 13.69 -13.76 1.23
N ARG A 132 13.56 -13.22 2.45
CA ARG A 132 12.41 -13.49 3.33
C ARG A 132 11.08 -13.11 2.68
N PHE A 133 11.03 -11.97 1.98
CA PHE A 133 9.86 -11.52 1.25
C PHE A 133 9.44 -12.53 0.18
N GLU A 134 10.39 -12.98 -0.65
CA GLU A 134 10.14 -13.95 -1.72
C GLU A 134 9.66 -15.30 -1.18
N GLU A 135 10.29 -15.82 -0.12
CA GLU A 135 9.87 -17.06 0.52
C GLU A 135 8.52 -16.91 1.24
N SER A 136 8.30 -15.75 1.89
CA SER A 136 7.02 -15.44 2.53
C SER A 136 5.85 -15.52 1.55
N LEU A 137 5.98 -14.97 0.33
CA LEU A 137 4.93 -15.02 -0.69
C LEU A 137 4.65 -16.45 -1.18
N LYS A 138 5.69 -17.29 -1.30
CA LYS A 138 5.55 -18.70 -1.68
C LYS A 138 4.81 -19.55 -0.66
N ILE A 139 4.82 -19.14 0.61
CA ILE A 139 4.06 -19.79 1.70
C ILE A 139 2.69 -19.14 1.85
N PHE A 140 2.62 -17.83 1.84
CA PHE A 140 1.41 -17.03 2.07
C PHE A 140 0.31 -17.31 1.03
N LYS A 141 0.67 -17.20 -0.25
CA LYS A 141 -0.32 -17.33 -1.34
C LYS A 141 -1.07 -18.66 -1.31
N PRO A 142 -0.40 -19.84 -1.30
CA PRO A 142 -1.12 -21.12 -1.23
C PRO A 142 -1.88 -21.30 0.09
N LEU A 143 -1.37 -20.84 1.24
CA LEU A 143 -2.11 -20.91 2.50
C LEU A 143 -3.44 -20.16 2.44
N THR A 144 -3.46 -18.95 1.85
CA THR A 144 -4.69 -18.15 1.75
C THR A 144 -5.72 -18.77 0.81
N ARG A 145 -5.31 -19.65 -0.11
CA ARG A 145 -6.18 -20.48 -0.96
C ARG A 145 -6.67 -21.76 -0.28
N GLY A 146 -6.18 -22.06 0.95
CA GLY A 146 -6.53 -23.27 1.68
C GLY A 146 -5.72 -24.52 1.30
N GLU A 147 -4.61 -24.33 0.59
CA GLU A 147 -3.71 -25.42 0.23
C GLU A 147 -2.88 -25.87 1.44
N THR A 148 -2.51 -27.16 1.46
CA THR A 148 -1.49 -27.67 2.40
C THR A 148 -0.10 -27.34 1.86
N VAL A 149 0.74 -26.73 2.70
CA VAL A 149 2.06 -26.25 2.33
C VAL A 149 3.16 -26.99 3.05
N THR A 150 4.10 -27.52 2.28
CA THR A 150 5.43 -27.92 2.75
C THR A 150 6.46 -27.09 2.01
N PHE A 151 7.29 -26.36 2.74
CA PHE A 151 8.30 -25.47 2.16
C PHE A 151 9.56 -25.49 3.02
N SER A 152 10.72 -25.73 2.39
CA SER A 152 12.03 -25.64 3.03
C SER A 152 12.90 -24.63 2.25
N GLY A 153 13.23 -23.53 2.89
CA GLY A 153 13.98 -22.40 2.30
C GLY A 153 15.17 -21.96 3.17
N LYS A 154 15.71 -20.80 2.87
CA LYS A 154 16.80 -20.19 3.65
C LYS A 154 16.29 -19.45 4.88
N HIS A 155 15.02 -19.06 4.89
CA HIS A 155 14.43 -18.18 5.88
C HIS A 155 13.25 -18.79 6.61
N PHE A 156 12.58 -19.74 5.98
CA PHE A 156 11.41 -20.41 6.54
C PHE A 156 11.46 -21.91 6.24
N ASP A 157 11.00 -22.68 7.21
CA ASP A 157 10.79 -24.10 7.09
C ASP A 157 9.43 -24.44 7.69
N VAL A 158 8.52 -25.00 6.88
CA VAL A 158 7.17 -25.39 7.28
C VAL A 158 6.82 -26.73 6.64
N LYS A 159 6.15 -27.60 7.41
CA LYS A 159 5.83 -28.96 6.97
C LYS A 159 4.35 -29.25 7.19
N ASP A 160 3.69 -29.66 6.11
CA ASP A 160 2.30 -30.16 6.08
C ASP A 160 1.31 -29.25 6.82
N ILE A 161 1.43 -27.92 6.61
CA ILE A 161 0.55 -26.94 7.26
C ILE A 161 -0.56 -26.48 6.33
N SER A 162 -1.74 -26.32 6.89
CA SER A 162 -2.87 -25.59 6.31
C SER A 162 -3.46 -24.67 7.37
N ILE A 163 -4.22 -23.67 6.95
CA ILE A 163 -4.89 -22.72 7.85
C ILE A 163 -6.40 -22.72 7.61
N LYS A 164 -7.14 -22.35 8.65
CA LYS A 164 -8.56 -22.00 8.60
C LYS A 164 -8.78 -20.76 9.47
N PRO A 165 -9.62 -19.78 9.08
CA PRO A 165 -10.38 -19.78 7.82
C PRO A 165 -9.49 -19.58 6.59
N VAL A 166 -10.04 -19.84 5.40
CA VAL A 166 -9.43 -19.50 4.11
C VAL A 166 -10.07 -18.25 3.55
N SER A 167 -9.39 -17.59 2.60
CA SER A 167 -9.95 -16.44 1.90
C SER A 167 -11.23 -16.80 1.15
N PRO A 168 -12.29 -15.97 1.18
CA PRO A 168 -13.46 -16.15 0.34
C PRO A 168 -13.20 -15.83 -1.13
N GLN A 169 -12.05 -15.21 -1.46
CA GLN A 169 -11.65 -14.91 -2.84
C GLN A 169 -11.07 -16.15 -3.52
N ASN A 170 -11.49 -16.44 -4.76
CA ASN A 170 -11.14 -17.67 -5.49
C ASN A 170 -9.64 -17.98 -5.58
N ASN A 171 -8.79 -16.94 -5.67
CA ASN A 171 -7.34 -17.06 -5.80
C ASN A 171 -6.59 -16.74 -4.48
N GLY A 172 -7.28 -16.80 -3.33
CA GLY A 172 -6.74 -16.34 -2.06
C GLY A 172 -6.68 -14.81 -1.98
N VAL A 173 -6.07 -14.28 -0.93
CA VAL A 173 -5.91 -12.83 -0.75
C VAL A 173 -5.00 -12.26 -1.83
N PRO A 174 -5.46 -11.28 -2.64
CA PRO A 174 -4.64 -10.66 -3.68
C PRO A 174 -3.44 -9.91 -3.11
N VAL A 175 -2.29 -10.02 -3.78
CA VAL A 175 -1.04 -9.35 -3.40
C VAL A 175 -0.51 -8.49 -4.52
N LEU A 176 -0.36 -7.19 -4.28
CA LEU A 176 0.32 -6.25 -5.16
C LEU A 176 1.76 -6.04 -4.66
N VAL A 177 2.74 -6.35 -5.49
CA VAL A 177 4.16 -6.30 -5.10
C VAL A 177 4.75 -4.94 -5.45
N ALA A 178 5.45 -4.33 -4.48
CA ALA A 178 6.07 -3.03 -4.68
C ALA A 178 7.26 -3.11 -5.65
N ALA A 179 7.21 -2.28 -6.70
CA ALA A 179 8.30 -2.09 -7.65
C ALA A 179 8.30 -0.65 -8.21
N HIS A 180 9.48 -0.13 -8.62
CA HIS A 180 9.68 1.27 -9.01
C HIS A 180 10.46 1.37 -10.31
N GLY A 181 10.03 2.25 -11.23
CA GLY A 181 10.67 2.45 -12.53
C GLY A 181 12.09 2.99 -12.44
N ARG A 182 12.35 3.85 -11.46
CA ARG A 182 13.68 4.44 -11.20
C ARG A 182 14.68 3.50 -10.54
N SER A 183 14.27 2.33 -10.10
CA SER A 183 15.17 1.39 -9.43
C SER A 183 16.05 0.65 -10.41
N LYS A 184 17.34 0.55 -10.10
CA LYS A 184 18.32 -0.24 -10.88
C LYS A 184 18.27 -1.74 -10.57
N LEU A 185 17.39 -2.18 -9.63
CA LEU A 185 17.28 -3.58 -9.21
C LEU A 185 16.29 -4.34 -10.08
N GLU A 186 16.74 -4.97 -11.15
CA GLU A 186 15.90 -5.75 -12.07
C GLU A 186 15.06 -6.82 -11.36
N ARG A 187 15.59 -7.47 -10.32
CA ARG A 187 14.89 -8.52 -9.57
C ARG A 187 13.56 -8.05 -8.92
N GLN A 188 13.35 -6.75 -8.74
CA GLN A 188 12.06 -6.26 -8.23
C GLN A 188 10.91 -6.52 -9.21
N TYR A 189 11.18 -6.46 -10.52
CA TYR A 189 10.17 -6.70 -11.55
C TYR A 189 9.81 -8.19 -11.65
N GLU A 190 10.80 -9.07 -11.52
CA GLU A 190 10.57 -10.52 -11.43
C GLU A 190 9.72 -10.87 -10.19
N ARG A 191 9.93 -10.20 -9.05
CA ARG A 191 9.14 -10.42 -7.83
C ARG A 191 7.66 -10.10 -8.00
N VAL A 192 7.29 -9.19 -8.88
CA VAL A 192 5.87 -8.88 -9.15
C VAL A 192 5.11 -10.14 -9.55
N LEU A 193 5.76 -11.07 -10.24
CA LEU A 193 5.16 -12.33 -10.68
C LEU A 193 4.91 -13.33 -9.53
N LEU A 194 5.38 -13.05 -8.32
CA LEU A 194 5.03 -13.81 -7.12
C LEU A 194 3.68 -13.36 -6.51
N GLY A 195 3.14 -12.24 -6.98
CA GLY A 195 1.85 -11.68 -6.58
C GLY A 195 0.85 -11.64 -7.72
N ASP A 196 -0.16 -10.80 -7.56
CA ASP A 196 -1.28 -10.62 -8.48
C ASP A 196 -1.25 -9.24 -9.16
N GLY A 197 -0.22 -8.43 -8.89
CA GLY A 197 -0.07 -7.10 -9.47
C GLY A 197 1.13 -6.33 -8.96
N ILE A 198 1.26 -5.10 -9.47
CA ILE A 198 2.28 -4.12 -9.08
C ILE A 198 1.66 -2.96 -8.32
N ILE A 199 2.37 -2.47 -7.30
CA ILE A 199 2.11 -1.17 -6.67
C ILE A 199 3.39 -0.34 -6.70
N SER A 200 3.34 0.86 -7.30
CA SER A 200 4.47 1.79 -7.30
C SER A 200 4.16 3.06 -6.52
N ILE A 201 5.20 3.75 -6.11
CA ILE A 201 5.12 4.99 -5.34
C ILE A 201 6.20 5.97 -5.80
N SER A 202 5.86 7.24 -5.89
CA SER A 202 6.82 8.33 -6.16
C SER A 202 7.60 8.25 -7.49
N ASP A 203 7.22 7.39 -8.41
CA ASP A 203 7.72 7.44 -9.78
C ASP A 203 7.04 8.58 -10.54
N PHE A 204 7.74 9.21 -11.49
CA PHE A 204 7.07 10.03 -12.51
C PHE A 204 6.29 9.13 -13.47
N PRO A 205 5.31 9.65 -14.24
CA PRO A 205 4.51 8.83 -15.15
C PRO A 205 5.33 7.98 -16.13
N ASP A 206 6.39 8.54 -16.71
CA ASP A 206 7.31 7.84 -17.61
C ASP A 206 8.13 6.74 -16.91
N GLU A 207 8.55 6.97 -15.67
CA GLU A 207 9.21 5.94 -14.84
C GLU A 207 8.23 4.81 -14.47
N TYR A 208 6.98 5.15 -14.15
CA TYR A 208 5.95 4.14 -13.87
C TYR A 208 5.65 3.31 -15.12
N GLU A 209 5.52 3.95 -16.29
CA GLU A 209 5.37 3.26 -17.57
C GLU A 209 6.54 2.31 -17.83
N MET A 210 7.76 2.76 -17.53
CA MET A 210 8.96 1.91 -17.63
C MET A 210 8.87 0.70 -16.71
N ALA A 211 8.40 0.86 -15.46
CA ALA A 211 8.18 -0.26 -14.55
C ALA A 211 7.19 -1.28 -15.14
N LEU A 212 6.07 -0.81 -15.68
CA LEU A 212 5.06 -1.66 -16.30
C LEU A 212 5.62 -2.42 -17.52
N LYS A 213 6.39 -1.75 -18.39
CA LYS A 213 7.08 -2.38 -19.53
C LYS A 213 8.06 -3.48 -19.08
N LYS A 214 8.83 -3.23 -18.03
CA LYS A 214 9.74 -4.23 -17.44
C LYS A 214 8.98 -5.44 -16.89
N VAL A 215 7.93 -5.22 -16.13
CA VAL A 215 7.07 -6.31 -15.62
C VAL A 215 6.47 -7.12 -16.78
N SER A 216 5.97 -6.46 -17.83
CA SER A 216 5.45 -7.14 -19.02
C SER A 216 6.50 -8.05 -19.67
N GLN A 217 7.76 -7.59 -19.81
CA GLN A 217 8.86 -8.41 -20.35
C GLN A 217 9.11 -9.68 -19.52
N TYR A 218 9.06 -9.59 -18.18
CA TYR A 218 9.18 -10.76 -17.31
C TYR A 218 7.95 -11.68 -17.41
N CYS A 219 6.76 -11.12 -17.58
CA CYS A 219 5.54 -11.88 -17.84
C CYS A 219 5.67 -12.72 -19.12
N ASP A 220 6.13 -12.13 -20.21
CA ASP A 220 6.36 -12.82 -21.50
C ASP A 220 7.36 -13.95 -21.34
N GLN A 221 8.47 -13.73 -20.63
CA GLN A 221 9.50 -14.75 -20.36
C GLN A 221 8.96 -15.93 -19.54
N LYS A 222 7.97 -15.70 -18.66
CA LYS A 222 7.41 -16.73 -17.78
C LYS A 222 6.06 -17.28 -18.26
N GLY A 223 5.54 -16.79 -19.39
CA GLY A 223 4.24 -17.22 -19.93
C GLY A 223 3.04 -16.78 -19.06
N THR A 224 3.21 -15.71 -18.26
CA THR A 224 2.16 -15.16 -17.42
C THR A 224 1.49 -13.98 -18.13
N PRO A 225 0.15 -13.94 -18.33
CA PRO A 225 -0.48 -12.84 -19.03
C PRO A 225 -0.40 -11.52 -18.22
N PHE A 226 0.34 -10.53 -18.72
CA PHE A 226 0.50 -9.22 -18.08
C PHE A 226 -0.84 -8.52 -17.81
N LYS A 227 -1.83 -8.72 -18.69
CA LYS A 227 -3.19 -8.15 -18.53
C LYS A 227 -3.91 -8.60 -17.26
N ASN A 228 -3.51 -9.74 -16.68
CA ASN A 228 -4.12 -10.27 -15.47
C ASN A 228 -3.52 -9.66 -14.18
N LEU A 229 -2.41 -8.91 -14.30
CA LEU A 229 -1.80 -8.23 -13.17
C LEU A 229 -2.49 -6.88 -12.94
N GLU A 230 -2.94 -6.61 -11.70
CA GLU A 230 -3.44 -5.30 -11.28
C GLU A 230 -2.30 -4.28 -11.24
N LYS A 231 -2.56 -3.05 -11.73
CA LYS A 231 -1.56 -1.99 -11.87
C LYS A 231 -1.96 -0.79 -11.00
N SER A 232 -1.35 -0.70 -9.82
CA SER A 232 -1.66 0.32 -8.83
C SER A 232 -0.53 1.33 -8.68
N PHE A 233 -0.90 2.60 -8.52
CA PHE A 233 0.03 3.69 -8.24
C PHE A 233 -0.38 4.44 -6.97
N TYR A 234 0.59 4.83 -6.15
CA TYR A 234 0.38 5.57 -4.92
C TYR A 234 1.01 6.96 -5.03
N MET A 235 0.18 7.99 -5.02
CA MET A 235 0.59 9.39 -5.08
C MET A 235 0.29 10.15 -3.78
N THR A 236 0.91 11.31 -3.63
CA THR A 236 0.70 12.18 -2.47
C THR A 236 0.38 13.59 -2.94
N VAL A 237 -0.66 14.19 -2.40
CA VAL A 237 -1.14 15.54 -2.79
C VAL A 237 -1.38 16.42 -1.56
N ASN A 238 -1.47 17.74 -1.79
CA ASN A 238 -2.07 18.70 -0.86
C ASN A 238 -2.89 19.69 -1.68
N ILE A 239 -4.20 19.77 -1.42
CA ILE A 239 -5.20 20.42 -2.28
C ILE A 239 -5.59 21.76 -1.71
N GLY A 240 -5.60 22.80 -2.55
CA GLY A 240 -6.06 24.16 -2.22
C GLY A 240 -5.52 25.22 -3.17
N ASP A 241 -5.79 26.51 -2.87
CA ASP A 241 -5.53 27.61 -3.79
C ASP A 241 -4.19 28.32 -3.56
N LYS A 242 -3.59 28.18 -2.35
CA LYS A 242 -2.40 28.95 -1.95
C LYS A 242 -1.16 28.06 -2.00
N LYS A 243 -0.57 27.93 -3.17
CA LYS A 243 0.54 27.03 -3.47
C LYS A 243 1.71 27.09 -2.48
N GLU A 244 2.09 28.30 -2.05
CA GLU A 244 3.19 28.49 -1.09
C GLU A 244 2.87 27.83 0.26
N LYS A 245 1.65 28.03 0.78
CA LYS A 245 1.21 27.44 2.05
C LYS A 245 1.08 25.91 1.96
N LEU A 246 0.56 25.41 0.84
CA LEU A 246 0.43 23.97 0.60
C LEU A 246 1.80 23.30 0.52
N THR A 247 2.77 23.97 -0.13
CA THR A 247 4.14 23.47 -0.22
C THR A 247 4.82 23.43 1.15
N GLU A 248 4.68 24.48 1.94
CA GLU A 248 5.23 24.56 3.29
C GLU A 248 4.62 23.49 4.21
N GLU A 249 3.30 23.34 4.19
CA GLU A 249 2.59 22.31 4.96
C GLU A 249 3.00 20.90 4.54
N ALA A 250 3.02 20.61 3.24
CA ALA A 250 3.42 19.31 2.71
C ALA A 250 4.88 18.96 3.07
N ASP A 251 5.79 19.91 2.98
CA ASP A 251 7.19 19.71 3.37
C ASP A 251 7.31 19.41 4.86
N ARG A 252 6.61 20.18 5.72
CA ARG A 252 6.57 19.92 7.17
C ARG A 252 5.96 18.54 7.48
N PHE A 253 4.83 18.19 6.86
CA PHE A 253 4.18 16.91 7.03
C PHE A 253 5.11 15.76 6.62
N LEU A 254 5.75 15.85 5.45
CA LEU A 254 6.62 14.81 4.93
C LEU A 254 7.91 14.65 5.75
N LYS A 255 8.46 15.75 6.27
CA LYS A 255 9.60 15.69 7.21
C LYS A 255 9.24 14.98 8.50
N LEU A 256 8.08 15.22 9.09
CA LEU A 256 7.60 14.49 10.25
C LEU A 256 7.29 13.03 9.91
N TYR A 257 6.72 12.78 8.73
CA TYR A 257 6.34 11.43 8.30
C TYR A 257 7.54 10.51 7.99
N TYR A 258 8.60 11.04 7.39
CA TYR A 258 9.75 10.25 6.91
C TYR A 258 11.08 10.59 7.60
N GLY A 259 11.14 11.61 8.44
CA GLY A 259 12.39 12.19 8.95
C GLY A 259 13.03 13.20 8.01
N MET A 260 12.63 13.23 6.74
CA MET A 260 12.99 14.20 5.71
C MET A 260 12.01 14.12 4.54
N ASN A 261 11.93 15.16 3.72
CA ASN A 261 11.20 15.10 2.45
C ASN A 261 12.08 14.45 1.38
N ILE A 262 12.11 13.10 1.39
CA ILE A 262 13.00 12.29 0.56
C ILE A 262 12.64 12.26 -0.92
N TRP A 263 11.41 12.63 -1.26
CA TRP A 263 10.90 12.54 -2.63
C TRP A 263 10.80 13.88 -3.35
N GLN A 264 10.81 15.00 -2.59
CA GLN A 264 10.73 16.36 -3.11
C GLN A 264 9.64 16.50 -4.21
N GLU A 265 10.02 16.91 -5.42
CA GLU A 265 9.13 17.12 -6.56
C GLU A 265 8.40 15.86 -7.08
N ARG A 266 8.82 14.65 -6.64
CA ARG A 266 8.14 13.40 -7.00
C ARG A 266 6.80 13.26 -6.30
N TRP A 267 6.64 13.94 -5.17
CA TRP A 267 5.35 14.11 -4.53
C TRP A 267 4.62 15.31 -5.13
N GLY A 268 3.34 15.35 -4.94
CA GLY A 268 2.48 16.42 -5.43
C GLY A 268 1.53 15.94 -6.51
N PRO A 269 0.71 16.87 -7.00
CA PRO A 269 0.89 18.33 -6.83
C PRO A 269 0.52 18.83 -5.43
N TRP A 270 1.12 19.97 -5.06
CA TRP A 270 0.67 20.83 -4.00
C TRP A 270 -0.04 22.03 -4.68
N GLY A 271 -1.35 21.95 -4.86
CA GLY A 271 -2.03 22.91 -5.71
C GLY A 271 -3.53 22.68 -5.85
N THR A 272 -4.09 23.18 -6.95
CA THR A 272 -5.52 23.19 -7.19
C THR A 272 -6.09 21.79 -7.48
N PRO A 273 -7.41 21.59 -7.32
CA PRO A 273 -8.08 20.36 -7.73
C PRO A 273 -7.80 19.98 -9.19
N GLU A 274 -7.71 20.95 -10.09
CA GLU A 274 -7.39 20.73 -11.52
C GLU A 274 -5.96 20.18 -11.71
N GLU A 275 -4.97 20.71 -10.98
CA GLU A 275 -3.61 20.17 -11.01
C GLU A 275 -3.56 18.71 -10.51
N VAL A 276 -4.35 18.37 -9.47
CA VAL A 276 -4.46 17.01 -8.95
C VAL A 276 -5.14 16.10 -9.98
N LEU A 277 -6.23 16.53 -10.57
CA LEU A 277 -6.93 15.80 -11.63
C LEU A 277 -6.01 15.52 -12.83
N THR A 278 -5.25 16.52 -13.27
CA THR A 278 -4.28 16.39 -14.36
C THR A 278 -3.20 15.35 -14.03
N ARG A 279 -2.71 15.34 -12.79
CA ARG A 279 -1.74 14.34 -12.34
C ARG A 279 -2.32 12.92 -12.30
N ILE A 280 -3.55 12.75 -11.83
CA ILE A 280 -4.27 11.45 -11.85
C ILE A 280 -4.36 10.95 -13.30
N LYS A 281 -4.85 11.79 -14.23
CA LYS A 281 -4.96 11.44 -15.65
C LYS A 281 -3.61 11.08 -16.28
N SER A 282 -2.51 11.69 -15.85
CA SER A 282 -1.19 11.36 -16.36
C SER A 282 -0.75 9.93 -16.02
N TYR A 283 -1.12 9.40 -14.85
CA TYR A 283 -0.85 8.01 -14.49
C TYR A 283 -1.85 7.04 -15.14
N GLU A 284 -3.12 7.43 -15.27
CA GLU A 284 -4.11 6.67 -16.04
C GLU A 284 -3.64 6.44 -17.49
N ASN A 285 -3.17 7.48 -18.15
CA ASN A 285 -2.69 7.43 -19.54
C ASN A 285 -1.50 6.48 -19.75
N VAL A 286 -0.69 6.24 -18.74
CA VAL A 286 0.44 5.29 -18.80
C VAL A 286 0.10 3.92 -18.22
N GLY A 287 -1.18 3.66 -17.88
CA GLY A 287 -1.70 2.34 -17.57
C GLY A 287 -1.94 2.03 -16.09
N ALA A 288 -2.02 3.03 -15.21
CA ALA A 288 -2.51 2.81 -13.85
C ALA A 288 -4.01 2.47 -13.86
N GLU A 289 -4.37 1.39 -13.19
CA GLU A 289 -5.76 0.91 -13.04
C GLU A 289 -6.36 1.34 -11.70
N THR A 290 -5.51 1.48 -10.67
CA THR A 290 -5.88 2.01 -9.36
C THR A 290 -4.90 3.08 -8.93
N ILE A 291 -5.41 4.26 -8.56
CA ILE A 291 -4.58 5.36 -8.03
C ILE A 291 -4.96 5.62 -6.58
N ILE A 292 -3.99 5.42 -5.69
CA ILE A 292 -4.13 5.61 -4.25
C ILE A 292 -3.62 6.99 -3.89
N VAL A 293 -4.46 7.82 -3.30
CA VAL A 293 -4.12 9.20 -2.93
C VAL A 293 -3.89 9.32 -1.43
N ARG A 294 -2.75 9.89 -1.03
CA ARG A 294 -2.45 10.34 0.32
C ARG A 294 -2.47 11.85 0.40
N PHE A 295 -2.96 12.39 1.48
CA PHE A 295 -2.91 13.83 1.73
C PHE A 295 -1.66 14.19 2.57
N ALA A 296 -0.83 15.09 2.07
CA ALA A 296 0.31 15.64 2.80
C ALA A 296 -0.13 16.91 3.57
N SER A 297 -1.12 16.75 4.43
CA SER A 297 -1.73 17.80 5.25
C SER A 297 -1.96 17.28 6.66
N PHE A 298 -2.08 18.19 7.63
CA PHE A 298 -2.48 17.86 9.00
C PHE A 298 -4.00 17.83 9.17
N ASP A 299 -4.76 18.45 8.25
CA ASP A 299 -6.23 18.39 8.20
C ASP A 299 -6.70 17.38 7.14
N GLN A 300 -6.67 16.10 7.52
CA GLN A 300 -6.98 15.00 6.63
C GLN A 300 -8.45 14.96 6.20
N ALA A 301 -9.37 15.30 7.11
CA ALA A 301 -10.80 15.31 6.85
C ALA A 301 -11.16 16.38 5.79
N ARG A 302 -10.63 17.58 5.94
CA ARG A 302 -10.80 18.65 4.94
C ARG A 302 -10.21 18.27 3.58
N GLN A 303 -9.03 17.66 3.56
CA GLN A 303 -8.43 17.22 2.30
C GLN A 303 -9.27 16.15 1.61
N LEU A 304 -9.86 15.23 2.37
CA LEU A 304 -10.79 14.25 1.82
C LEU A 304 -12.02 14.94 1.24
N GLU A 305 -12.62 15.89 1.95
CA GLU A 305 -13.76 16.66 1.47
C GLU A 305 -13.47 17.38 0.14
N LEU A 306 -12.34 18.10 0.07
CA LEU A 306 -11.90 18.75 -1.16
C LEU A 306 -11.67 17.75 -2.30
N PHE A 307 -11.05 16.62 -2.00
CA PHE A 307 -10.81 15.57 -2.99
C PHE A 307 -12.11 14.99 -3.53
N LEU A 308 -13.08 14.71 -2.67
CA LEU A 308 -14.39 14.16 -3.08
C LEU A 308 -15.18 15.17 -3.92
N ASN A 309 -15.27 16.42 -3.46
CA ASN A 309 -16.16 17.42 -4.07
C ASN A 309 -15.55 18.09 -5.32
N GLU A 310 -14.22 18.24 -5.37
CA GLU A 310 -13.59 19.07 -6.38
C GLU A 310 -12.65 18.29 -7.33
N VAL A 311 -12.32 17.03 -7.02
CA VAL A 311 -11.50 16.20 -7.90
C VAL A 311 -12.31 15.00 -8.42
N VAL A 312 -12.87 14.19 -7.51
CA VAL A 312 -13.60 12.96 -7.87
C VAL A 312 -14.85 13.26 -8.69
N ALA A 313 -15.53 14.35 -8.40
CA ALA A 313 -16.73 14.79 -9.15
C ALA A 313 -16.46 15.11 -10.63
N TYR A 314 -15.20 15.25 -11.05
CA TYR A 314 -14.79 15.61 -12.43
C TYR A 314 -13.98 14.48 -13.13
N LEU A 315 -13.89 13.30 -12.54
CA LEU A 315 -13.30 12.09 -13.13
C LEU A 315 -14.36 11.22 -13.80
#